data_f0af900cb3a8a4ff42a545111d55cb25
#
_entry.id   f0af900cb3a8a4ff42a545111d55cb25
#
_cell.length_a   1.000
_cell.length_b   1.000
_cell.length_c   1.000
_cell.angle_alpha   90.00
_cell.angle_beta   90.00
_cell.angle_gamma   90.00
#
_symmetry.space_group_name_H-M   'P 1'
#
loop_
_entity.id
_entity.type
_entity.pdbx_description
1 polymer ?
#
loop_
_entity_poly.entity_id
_entity_poly.type
_entity_poly.pdbx_seq_one_letter_code
_entity_poly.pdbx_strand_id
1 'polypeptide(L)'
;VNERFFKERINVYSLIAFLYKYESFEVIPSNVDLLSRFSNDYHLGSEIINEWFDTTPLHLDFDVEVLNPSVYKALLGISNNTISFDKPYSVTARAGELSRAPFLQTLYAGMDSIKCLLILRENIDEYYSSTKQSKEYGKFCSEISQAYRPYITAIKSKPFLLLAGISGTGKSRIVRELARACWDVDSPEYKEHKPKNFEMVQVKPNWHDSSELIGYVSRINGERYIVGPFLRFLVKAIHDQKHPYFLCLDEMNLAPVEQYFAEFLSVIESRTVDENGVVVTDPIVDYEQTEAYKNLIDQLFADNDEERNLYLKEEGGKRLTIPQNLIIVGTVNMDETTFSFSRKVLDRAMTIEMNEVDLYGGLTSRHEQIGKLNFEDLVGDKVEGVDVYQENQEVCNQAILYLQEINAVLEGTPFKIAYRTRNEFLLYVVNNLPYRKNSQGLEMTQNEVVARALDEITSMKILSRIEGDEEKVKAELLASLKEVVSKMLPENMRDSSVSLAKLDEMEKKLSSGYTSFWS
;
A
#
# COMPACT_ATOMS: atom_id res chain seq x y z
N VAL A 1 30.62 -0.92 -25.89
CA VAL A 1 29.97 -2.22 -25.73
C VAL A 1 29.82 -2.83 -27.11
N ASN A 2 30.28 -4.05 -27.33
CA ASN A 2 30.26 -4.65 -28.64
C ASN A 2 28.91 -5.36 -28.94
N GLU A 3 28.69 -5.61 -30.24
CA GLU A 3 27.45 -6.21 -30.73
C GLU A 3 27.18 -7.62 -30.15
N ARG A 4 28.24 -8.41 -29.90
CA ARG A 4 28.13 -9.74 -29.31
C ARG A 4 27.57 -9.68 -27.91
N PHE A 5 28.01 -8.70 -27.11
CA PHE A 5 27.52 -8.47 -25.76
C PHE A 5 26.01 -8.23 -25.75
N PHE A 6 25.49 -7.47 -26.72
CA PHE A 6 24.06 -7.26 -26.86
C PHE A 6 23.33 -8.49 -27.36
N LYS A 7 23.88 -9.23 -28.31
CA LYS A 7 23.27 -10.47 -28.81
C LYS A 7 23.05 -11.50 -27.71
N GLU A 8 23.92 -11.56 -26.75
CA GLU A 8 23.79 -12.41 -25.60
C GLU A 8 22.90 -11.80 -24.52
N ARG A 9 22.28 -10.64 -24.78
CA ARG A 9 21.50 -9.82 -23.84
C ARG A 9 22.28 -9.37 -22.60
N ILE A 10 23.57 -9.51 -22.62
CA ILE A 10 24.49 -8.98 -21.62
C ILE A 10 24.91 -7.62 -22.13
N ASN A 11 24.22 -6.61 -21.75
CA ASN A 11 24.35 -5.28 -22.31
C ASN A 11 24.54 -4.23 -21.20
N VAL A 12 24.48 -2.99 -21.58
CA VAL A 12 24.62 -1.88 -20.65
C VAL A 12 23.58 -1.93 -19.52
N TYR A 13 22.39 -2.48 -19.76
CA TYR A 13 21.38 -2.65 -18.70
C TYR A 13 21.83 -3.64 -17.65
N SER A 14 22.45 -4.74 -18.04
CA SER A 14 23.02 -5.70 -17.10
C SER A 14 24.13 -5.05 -16.27
N LEU A 15 24.95 -4.22 -16.90
CA LEU A 15 25.98 -3.46 -16.21
C LEU A 15 25.37 -2.44 -15.24
N ILE A 16 24.36 -1.71 -15.67
CA ILE A 16 23.65 -0.75 -14.83
C ILE A 16 22.96 -1.48 -13.66
N ALA A 17 22.25 -2.58 -13.91
CA ALA A 17 21.64 -3.39 -12.87
C ALA A 17 22.65 -3.93 -11.85
N PHE A 18 23.83 -4.33 -12.33
CA PHE A 18 24.94 -4.73 -11.46
C PHE A 18 25.41 -3.58 -10.56
N LEU A 19 25.54 -2.38 -11.11
CA LEU A 19 25.94 -1.19 -10.35
C LEU A 19 24.89 -0.78 -9.31
N TYR A 20 23.61 -0.95 -9.61
CA TYR A 20 22.51 -0.73 -8.65
C TYR A 20 22.60 -1.63 -7.42
N LYS A 21 23.13 -2.84 -7.58
CA LYS A 21 23.35 -3.78 -6.48
C LYS A 21 24.36 -3.25 -5.44
N TYR A 22 25.22 -2.33 -5.87
CA TYR A 22 26.18 -1.66 -5.01
C TYR A 22 25.70 -0.24 -4.72
N GLU A 23 24.89 -0.06 -3.71
CA GLU A 23 24.35 1.24 -3.29
C GLU A 23 25.41 2.24 -2.83
N SER A 24 26.59 1.75 -2.48
CA SER A 24 27.72 2.54 -2.04
C SER A 24 28.96 2.17 -2.83
N PHE A 25 29.43 3.08 -3.66
CA PHE A 25 30.69 2.92 -4.39
C PHE A 25 31.94 3.02 -3.51
N GLU A 26 31.79 3.48 -2.29
CA GLU A 26 32.88 3.53 -1.32
C GLU A 26 33.48 2.14 -1.01
N VAL A 27 32.74 1.09 -1.34
CA VAL A 27 33.12 -0.31 -1.05
C VAL A 27 33.75 -1.02 -2.25
N ILE A 28 33.86 -0.39 -3.42
CA ILE A 28 34.47 -1.03 -4.59
C ILE A 28 35.99 -0.80 -4.55
N PRO A 29 36.79 -1.81 -4.18
CA PRO A 29 38.20 -1.59 -3.87
C PRO A 29 39.08 -1.44 -5.10
N SER A 30 38.73 -1.98 -6.25
CA SER A 30 39.49 -1.86 -7.49
C SER A 30 38.71 -2.16 -8.74
N ASN A 31 39.19 -1.69 -9.89
CA ASN A 31 38.64 -1.98 -11.22
C ASN A 31 38.56 -3.50 -11.49
N VAL A 32 39.60 -4.22 -11.10
CA VAL A 32 39.67 -5.67 -11.31
C VAL A 32 38.60 -6.38 -10.50
N ASP A 33 38.37 -5.95 -9.27
CA ASP A 33 37.32 -6.53 -8.43
C ASP A 33 35.92 -6.24 -8.98
N LEU A 34 35.67 -5.05 -9.52
CA LEU A 34 34.40 -4.72 -10.13
C LEU A 34 34.11 -5.63 -11.33
N LEU A 35 35.08 -5.78 -12.23
CA LEU A 35 34.93 -6.66 -13.39
C LEU A 35 34.79 -8.12 -13.02
N SER A 36 35.54 -8.59 -12.04
CA SER A 36 35.45 -9.97 -11.54
C SER A 36 34.05 -10.25 -10.97
N ARG A 37 33.51 -9.34 -10.17
CA ARG A 37 32.15 -9.45 -9.63
C ARG A 37 31.09 -9.39 -10.71
N PHE A 38 31.21 -8.46 -11.64
CA PHE A 38 30.31 -8.38 -12.78
C PHE A 38 30.33 -9.66 -13.63
N SER A 39 31.52 -10.17 -13.93
CA SER A 39 31.69 -11.45 -14.62
C SER A 39 31.04 -12.61 -13.90
N ASN A 40 31.23 -12.71 -12.57
CA ASN A 40 30.66 -13.77 -11.75
C ASN A 40 29.13 -13.66 -11.65
N ASP A 41 28.60 -12.47 -11.42
CA ASP A 41 27.17 -12.24 -11.24
C ASP A 41 26.35 -12.52 -12.53
N TYR A 42 26.97 -12.27 -13.69
CA TYR A 42 26.29 -12.46 -14.99
C TYR A 42 26.86 -13.65 -15.79
N HIS A 43 27.67 -14.49 -15.15
CA HIS A 43 28.29 -15.68 -15.77
C HIS A 43 29.04 -15.41 -17.07
N LEU A 44 29.76 -14.27 -17.11
CA LEU A 44 30.55 -13.86 -18.28
C LEU A 44 31.92 -14.52 -18.22
N GLY A 45 32.29 -15.19 -19.30
CA GLY A 45 33.65 -15.66 -19.46
C GLY A 45 34.63 -14.50 -19.63
N SER A 46 35.88 -14.68 -19.20
CA SER A 46 36.95 -13.69 -19.37
C SER A 46 37.16 -13.28 -20.83
N GLU A 47 36.89 -14.17 -21.76
CA GLU A 47 36.97 -13.91 -23.21
C GLU A 47 35.94 -12.88 -23.64
N ILE A 48 34.70 -12.97 -23.18
CA ILE A 48 33.63 -12.03 -23.49
C ILE A 48 33.95 -10.64 -22.92
N ILE A 49 34.45 -10.58 -21.69
CA ILE A 49 34.87 -9.32 -21.07
C ILE A 49 36.02 -8.68 -21.85
N ASN A 50 37.02 -9.45 -22.25
CA ASN A 50 38.13 -8.95 -23.02
C ASN A 50 37.70 -8.47 -24.40
N GLU A 51 36.86 -9.24 -25.10
CA GLU A 51 36.32 -8.86 -26.39
C GLU A 51 35.48 -7.58 -26.30
N TRP A 52 34.72 -7.41 -25.22
CA TRP A 52 33.93 -6.21 -24.99
C TRP A 52 34.78 -4.95 -24.89
N PHE A 53 35.98 -5.03 -24.32
CA PHE A 53 36.87 -3.90 -24.22
C PHE A 53 37.86 -3.76 -25.39
N ASP A 54 38.09 -4.84 -26.12
CA ASP A 54 39.01 -4.86 -27.26
C ASP A 54 38.37 -4.48 -28.60
N THR A 55 37.05 -4.54 -28.68
CA THR A 55 36.35 -4.24 -29.95
C THR A 55 36.08 -2.78 -30.13
N THR A 56 36.28 -2.37 -31.36
CA THR A 56 36.05 -1.02 -31.85
C THR A 56 35.20 -1.08 -33.11
N PRO A 57 34.22 -0.23 -33.30
CA PRO A 57 33.67 0.76 -32.36
C PRO A 57 32.81 0.14 -31.26
N LEU A 58 32.71 0.81 -30.15
CA LEU A 58 31.75 0.46 -29.10
C LEU A 58 30.37 0.90 -29.58
N HIS A 59 29.48 -0.06 -29.77
CA HIS A 59 28.09 0.20 -30.09
C HIS A 59 27.21 -0.03 -28.88
N LEU A 60 26.30 0.90 -28.65
CA LEU A 60 25.18 0.71 -27.79
C LEU A 60 23.98 0.37 -28.66
N ASP A 61 23.52 -0.86 -28.55
CA ASP A 61 22.46 -1.45 -29.39
C ASP A 61 21.05 -1.11 -28.91
N PHE A 62 20.96 -0.20 -27.97
CA PHE A 62 19.71 0.33 -27.48
C PHE A 62 19.70 1.83 -27.76
N ASP A 63 18.54 2.39 -27.65
CA ASP A 63 18.30 3.77 -27.97
C ASP A 63 19.16 4.70 -27.12
N VAL A 64 20.29 5.12 -27.69
CA VAL A 64 21.22 6.04 -27.03
C VAL A 64 20.54 7.40 -26.77
N GLU A 65 19.48 7.70 -27.51
CA GLU A 65 18.68 8.90 -27.31
C GLU A 65 17.96 8.92 -25.96
N VAL A 66 17.72 7.74 -25.37
CA VAL A 66 17.09 7.61 -24.05
C VAL A 66 18.08 7.84 -22.92
N LEU A 67 19.37 7.67 -23.15
CA LEU A 67 20.38 7.91 -22.13
C LEU A 67 20.87 9.37 -22.18
N ASN A 68 20.88 9.99 -21.00
CA ASN A 68 21.53 11.29 -20.85
C ASN A 68 22.99 11.21 -21.32
N PRO A 69 23.49 12.21 -22.11
CA PRO A 69 24.87 12.22 -22.60
C PRO A 69 25.92 12.05 -21.50
N SER A 70 25.65 12.51 -20.29
CA SER A 70 26.56 12.34 -19.15
C SER A 70 26.67 10.87 -18.71
N VAL A 71 25.58 10.12 -18.74
CA VAL A 71 25.57 8.67 -18.45
C VAL A 71 26.31 7.91 -19.55
N TYR A 72 26.05 8.24 -20.80
CA TYR A 72 26.75 7.65 -21.91
C TYR A 72 28.27 7.88 -21.81
N LYS A 73 28.68 9.10 -21.48
CA LYS A 73 30.09 9.43 -21.20
C LYS A 73 30.64 8.62 -20.04
N ALA A 74 29.88 8.49 -18.96
CA ALA A 74 30.31 7.71 -17.81
C ALA A 74 30.51 6.22 -18.14
N LEU A 75 29.58 5.65 -18.90
CA LEU A 75 29.68 4.24 -19.35
C LEU A 75 30.86 4.00 -20.30
N LEU A 76 31.15 4.94 -21.17
CA LEU A 76 32.28 4.88 -22.07
C LEU A 76 33.60 5.30 -21.42
N GLY A 77 33.55 5.83 -20.21
CA GLY A 77 34.72 6.23 -19.46
C GLY A 77 35.50 7.34 -20.12
N ILE A 78 34.84 8.37 -20.55
CA ILE A 78 35.49 9.54 -21.11
C ILE A 78 36.15 10.33 -19.98
N SER A 79 37.29 9.91 -19.60
CA SER A 79 38.20 10.65 -18.77
C SER A 79 39.56 10.73 -19.46
N ASN A 80 40.33 11.73 -19.16
CA ASN A 80 41.73 11.83 -19.56
C ASN A 80 42.02 11.85 -21.06
N ASN A 81 41.17 12.49 -21.87
CA ASN A 81 41.46 12.83 -23.28
C ASN A 81 41.50 11.65 -24.27
N THR A 82 41.12 10.46 -23.88
CA THR A 82 41.30 9.29 -24.75
C THR A 82 40.07 8.92 -25.54
N ILE A 83 38.87 9.31 -25.07
CA ILE A 83 37.62 8.92 -25.69
C ILE A 83 36.71 10.12 -25.84
N SER A 84 36.13 10.28 -27.05
CA SER A 84 35.05 11.20 -27.35
C SER A 84 33.88 10.44 -27.91
N PHE A 85 32.67 11.03 -27.87
CA PHE A 85 31.49 10.44 -28.51
C PHE A 85 31.65 10.30 -30.02
N ASP A 86 32.43 11.17 -30.61
CA ASP A 86 32.65 11.22 -32.07
C ASP A 86 33.67 10.20 -32.54
N LYS A 87 34.37 9.57 -31.62
CA LYS A 87 35.36 8.57 -31.94
C LYS A 87 35.07 7.29 -31.18
N PRO A 88 34.84 6.21 -31.91
CA PRO A 88 34.74 4.90 -31.28
C PRO A 88 36.01 4.63 -30.48
N TYR A 89 35.84 4.03 -29.34
CA TYR A 89 36.95 3.63 -28.49
C TYR A 89 37.73 2.53 -29.20
N SER A 90 38.88 2.86 -29.72
CA SER A 90 39.82 1.88 -30.24
C SER A 90 40.62 1.32 -29.07
N VAL A 91 40.16 0.25 -28.50
CA VAL A 91 40.89 -0.42 -27.43
C VAL A 91 41.70 -1.56 -28.00
N THR A 92 42.97 -1.42 -27.89
CA THR A 92 43.88 -2.55 -27.92
C THR A 92 44.01 -3.14 -26.51
N ALA A 93 43.08 -2.84 -25.63
CA ALA A 93 43.14 -3.30 -24.25
C ALA A 93 42.97 -4.83 -24.21
N ARG A 94 44.00 -5.48 -23.81
CA ARG A 94 44.02 -6.91 -23.55
C ARG A 94 43.67 -7.16 -22.09
N ALA A 95 43.49 -8.41 -21.73
CA ALA A 95 43.13 -8.82 -20.37
C ALA A 95 43.94 -8.13 -19.26
N GLY A 96 45.22 -7.87 -19.46
CA GLY A 96 46.08 -7.14 -18.51
C GLY A 96 45.89 -5.62 -18.49
N GLU A 97 45.05 -5.07 -19.39
CA GLU A 97 44.82 -3.64 -19.54
C GLU A 97 43.42 -3.23 -19.18
N LEU A 98 42.61 -4.10 -18.59
CA LEU A 98 41.24 -3.83 -18.18
C LEU A 98 41.13 -2.62 -17.25
N SER A 99 42.19 -2.31 -16.50
CA SER A 99 42.28 -1.07 -15.71
C SER A 99 42.20 0.21 -16.55
N ARG A 100 42.40 0.09 -17.86
CA ARG A 100 42.25 1.20 -18.81
C ARG A 100 40.88 1.24 -19.49
N ALA A 101 40.01 0.29 -19.20
CA ALA A 101 38.68 0.28 -19.76
C ALA A 101 37.96 1.60 -19.45
N PRO A 102 37.32 2.20 -20.46
CA PRO A 102 36.74 3.53 -20.35
C PRO A 102 35.81 3.69 -19.16
N PHE A 103 34.92 2.75 -18.98
CA PHE A 103 33.96 2.74 -17.89
C PHE A 103 34.66 2.72 -16.52
N LEU A 104 35.66 1.85 -16.35
CA LEU A 104 36.38 1.72 -15.11
C LEU A 104 37.25 2.94 -14.83
N GLN A 105 37.89 3.50 -15.84
CA GLN A 105 38.65 4.75 -15.70
C GLN A 105 37.77 5.89 -15.24
N THR A 106 36.53 5.97 -15.74
CA THR A 106 35.59 6.99 -15.31
C THR A 106 35.22 6.85 -13.84
N LEU A 107 35.01 5.63 -13.38
CA LEU A 107 34.70 5.37 -11.97
C LEU A 107 35.86 5.66 -11.02
N TYR A 108 37.11 5.41 -11.46
CA TYR A 108 38.28 5.44 -10.58
C TYR A 108 39.25 6.58 -10.82
N ALA A 109 39.16 7.29 -11.95
CA ALA A 109 40.11 8.35 -12.31
C ALA A 109 39.62 9.75 -11.94
N GLY A 110 39.06 9.91 -10.79
CA GLY A 110 38.72 11.23 -10.26
C GLY A 110 37.31 11.71 -10.55
N MET A 111 36.46 10.90 -11.17
CA MET A 111 35.04 11.20 -11.22
C MET A 111 34.42 10.78 -9.90
N ASP A 112 33.56 11.60 -9.36
CA ASP A 112 32.77 11.28 -8.19
C ASP A 112 31.88 10.05 -8.49
N SER A 113 32.25 8.91 -7.95
CA SER A 113 31.59 7.63 -8.18
C SER A 113 30.11 7.68 -7.77
N ILE A 114 29.80 8.40 -6.69
CA ILE A 114 28.42 8.60 -6.22
C ILE A 114 27.62 9.37 -7.26
N LYS A 115 28.21 10.43 -7.83
CA LYS A 115 27.57 11.25 -8.86
C LYS A 115 27.32 10.44 -10.14
N CYS A 116 28.28 9.59 -10.53
CA CYS A 116 28.11 8.69 -11.65
C CYS A 116 26.95 7.71 -11.42
N LEU A 117 26.84 7.11 -10.22
CA LEU A 117 25.75 6.23 -9.86
C LEU A 117 24.38 6.95 -9.89
N LEU A 118 24.31 8.14 -9.33
CA LEU A 118 23.07 8.93 -9.34
C LEU A 118 22.60 9.22 -10.77
N ILE A 119 23.52 9.64 -11.64
CA ILE A 119 23.22 9.88 -13.06
C ILE A 119 22.73 8.60 -13.74
N LEU A 120 23.36 7.47 -13.51
CA LEU A 120 22.95 6.17 -14.06
C LEU A 120 21.55 5.80 -13.56
N ARG A 121 21.29 6.00 -12.29
CA ARG A 121 20.01 5.71 -11.64
C ARG A 121 18.87 6.54 -12.23
N GLU A 122 19.03 7.86 -12.31
CA GLU A 122 18.04 8.77 -12.89
C GLU A 122 17.67 8.38 -14.32
N ASN A 123 18.65 8.04 -15.15
CA ASN A 123 18.41 7.68 -16.54
C ASN A 123 17.79 6.29 -16.72
N ILE A 124 18.02 5.36 -15.81
CA ILE A 124 17.31 4.08 -15.78
C ILE A 124 15.83 4.31 -15.51
N ASP A 125 15.52 5.09 -14.50
CA ASP A 125 14.14 5.37 -14.11
C ASP A 125 13.39 6.08 -15.25
N GLU A 126 14.03 7.03 -15.94
CA GLU A 126 13.49 7.70 -17.13
C GLU A 126 13.26 6.72 -18.30
N TYR A 127 14.24 5.86 -18.58
CA TYR A 127 14.12 4.87 -19.64
C TYR A 127 12.98 3.89 -19.40
N TYR A 128 12.87 3.35 -18.19
CA TYR A 128 11.83 2.39 -17.88
C TYR A 128 10.46 3.02 -17.71
N SER A 129 10.34 4.26 -17.33
CA SER A 129 9.07 4.98 -17.31
C SER A 129 8.51 5.22 -18.72
N SER A 130 9.36 5.28 -19.75
CA SER A 130 8.97 5.51 -21.15
C SER A 130 8.62 4.22 -21.92
N THR A 131 8.95 3.04 -21.40
CA THR A 131 8.73 1.75 -22.08
C THR A 131 7.60 0.95 -21.43
N LYS A 132 6.87 0.16 -22.25
CA LYS A 132 5.82 -0.75 -21.73
C LYS A 132 6.35 -1.82 -20.74
N GLN A 133 7.65 -2.03 -20.68
CA GLN A 133 8.33 -2.87 -19.68
C GLN A 133 8.44 -2.20 -18.31
N SER A 134 8.09 -0.91 -18.19
CA SER A 134 8.09 -0.16 -16.93
C SER A 134 7.25 -0.81 -15.83
N LYS A 135 6.22 -1.59 -16.21
CA LYS A 135 5.38 -2.31 -15.23
C LYS A 135 6.12 -3.41 -14.45
N GLU A 136 7.17 -4.01 -15.02
CA GLU A 136 7.95 -5.04 -14.30
C GLU A 136 9.14 -4.46 -13.53
N TYR A 137 9.73 -3.38 -14.00
CA TYR A 137 10.91 -2.77 -13.36
C TYR A 137 10.54 -1.78 -12.25
N GLY A 138 9.42 -1.08 -12.35
CA GLY A 138 8.84 -0.32 -11.23
C GLY A 138 8.58 -1.18 -9.99
N LYS A 139 8.49 -2.53 -10.17
CA LYS A 139 8.46 -3.50 -9.08
C LYS A 139 9.80 -3.66 -8.34
N PHE A 140 10.92 -3.29 -8.94
CA PHE A 140 12.24 -3.44 -8.31
C PHE A 140 12.65 -2.23 -7.45
N CYS A 141 12.10 -1.05 -7.72
CA CYS A 141 12.54 0.20 -7.06
C CYS A 141 11.86 0.50 -5.72
N SER A 142 10.80 -0.20 -5.35
CA SER A 142 10.25 -0.14 -3.99
C SER A 142 9.37 -1.36 -3.72
N GLU A 143 9.98 -2.46 -3.39
CA GLU A 143 9.21 -3.58 -2.87
C GLU A 143 8.48 -3.10 -1.61
N ILE A 144 7.16 -3.05 -1.68
CA ILE A 144 6.33 -2.78 -0.51
C ILE A 144 6.70 -3.81 0.55
N SER A 145 7.15 -3.34 1.68
CA SER A 145 7.54 -4.22 2.78
C SER A 145 6.38 -5.15 3.16
N GLN A 146 6.63 -6.43 3.24
CA GLN A 146 5.62 -7.45 3.53
C GLN A 146 4.91 -7.22 4.87
N ALA A 147 5.55 -6.52 5.81
CA ALA A 147 4.95 -6.14 7.08
C ALA A 147 3.73 -5.21 6.92
N TYR A 148 3.71 -4.40 5.86
CA TYR A 148 2.62 -3.43 5.62
C TYR A 148 1.59 -3.90 4.61
N ARG A 149 1.85 -5.01 3.92
CA ARG A 149 0.94 -5.60 2.94
C ARG A 149 -0.49 -5.81 3.49
N PRO A 150 -0.71 -6.35 4.71
CA PRO A 150 -2.07 -6.56 5.22
C PRO A 150 -2.88 -5.25 5.29
N TYR A 151 -2.24 -4.15 5.67
CA TYR A 151 -2.89 -2.83 5.71
C TYR A 151 -3.26 -2.35 4.31
N ILE A 152 -2.33 -2.47 3.37
CA ILE A 152 -2.48 -2.03 1.99
C ILE A 152 -3.60 -2.81 1.30
N THR A 153 -3.59 -4.14 1.42
CA THR A 153 -4.60 -5.00 0.79
C THR A 153 -5.97 -4.87 1.46
N ALA A 154 -6.02 -4.64 2.77
CA ALA A 154 -7.27 -4.36 3.48
C ALA A 154 -7.89 -3.04 3.01
N ILE A 155 -7.10 -1.95 2.96
CA ILE A 155 -7.53 -0.64 2.48
C ILE A 155 -8.01 -0.71 1.03
N LYS A 156 -7.26 -1.37 0.15
CA LYS A 156 -7.62 -1.54 -1.26
C LYS A 156 -8.95 -2.29 -1.43
N SER A 157 -9.18 -3.29 -0.59
CA SER A 157 -10.42 -4.07 -0.62
C SER A 157 -11.61 -3.31 -0.03
N LYS A 158 -11.37 -2.53 1.03
CA LYS A 158 -12.36 -1.67 1.67
C LYS A 158 -11.69 -0.49 2.38
N PRO A 159 -11.92 0.75 1.96
CA PRO A 159 -11.24 1.93 2.51
C PRO A 159 -11.82 2.39 3.87
N PHE A 160 -12.22 1.43 4.70
CA PHE A 160 -12.56 1.64 6.10
C PHE A 160 -11.88 0.57 6.96
N LEU A 161 -10.86 0.99 7.71
CA LEU A 161 -9.98 0.13 8.49
C LEU A 161 -10.11 0.46 9.99
N LEU A 162 -10.15 -0.56 10.83
CA LEU A 162 -10.02 -0.43 12.28
C LEU A 162 -8.67 -1.03 12.70
N LEU A 163 -7.84 -0.23 13.36
CA LEU A 163 -6.59 -0.65 13.98
C LEU A 163 -6.80 -0.82 15.47
N ALA A 164 -6.87 -2.06 15.91
CA ALA A 164 -7.10 -2.43 17.30
C ALA A 164 -5.80 -2.86 17.98
N GLY A 165 -5.65 -2.58 19.26
CA GLY A 165 -4.50 -3.04 20.04
C GLY A 165 -4.31 -2.24 21.32
N ILE A 166 -3.36 -2.67 22.15
CA ILE A 166 -3.01 -1.97 23.39
C ILE A 166 -2.50 -0.55 23.10
N SER A 167 -2.60 0.32 24.10
CA SER A 167 -2.12 1.71 23.96
C SER A 167 -0.60 1.72 23.68
N GLY A 168 -0.15 2.64 22.82
CA GLY A 168 1.27 2.81 22.53
C GLY A 168 1.85 1.91 21.40
N THR A 169 1.07 1.05 20.74
CA THR A 169 1.56 0.19 19.64
C THR A 169 1.78 0.92 18.32
N GLY A 170 1.55 2.22 18.27
CA GLY A 170 1.81 3.02 17.06
C GLY A 170 0.69 3.04 16.01
N LYS A 171 -0.55 2.71 16.40
CA LYS A 171 -1.73 2.68 15.49
C LYS A 171 -1.88 3.94 14.65
N SER A 172 -1.96 5.11 15.27
CA SER A 172 -2.09 6.39 14.54
C SER A 172 -0.82 6.77 13.77
N ARG A 173 0.35 6.31 14.24
CA ARG A 173 1.63 6.52 13.57
C ARG A 173 1.66 5.78 12.22
N ILE A 174 1.24 4.51 12.17
CA ILE A 174 1.27 3.73 10.92
C ILE A 174 0.37 4.34 9.85
N VAL A 175 -0.77 4.92 10.20
CA VAL A 175 -1.65 5.62 9.25
C VAL A 175 -0.93 6.83 8.63
N ARG A 176 -0.22 7.61 9.44
CA ARG A 176 0.58 8.75 8.96
C ARG A 176 1.73 8.30 8.06
N GLU A 177 2.39 7.19 8.40
CA GLU A 177 3.49 6.65 7.59
C GLU A 177 2.99 6.09 6.25
N LEU A 178 1.80 5.46 6.20
CA LEU A 178 1.15 5.05 4.95
C LEU A 178 0.83 6.27 4.07
N ALA A 179 0.28 7.33 4.66
CA ALA A 179 0.01 8.58 3.94
C ALA A 179 1.30 9.22 3.41
N ARG A 180 2.37 9.22 4.21
CA ARG A 180 3.69 9.71 3.82
C ARG A 180 4.29 8.91 2.67
N ALA A 181 4.13 7.59 2.68
CA ALA A 181 4.62 6.70 1.64
C ALA A 181 3.98 6.95 0.25
N CYS A 182 2.86 7.67 0.19
CA CYS A 182 2.25 8.09 -1.08
C CYS A 182 2.96 9.25 -1.77
N TRP A 183 3.92 9.91 -1.09
CA TRP A 183 4.68 11.04 -1.64
C TRP A 183 6.06 10.62 -2.08
N ASP A 184 6.61 11.36 -3.02
CA ASP A 184 7.98 11.13 -3.47
C ASP A 184 8.98 11.48 -2.36
N VAL A 185 10.06 10.71 -2.29
CA VAL A 185 11.09 10.82 -1.23
C VAL A 185 11.66 12.24 -1.13
N ASP A 186 11.67 12.96 -2.24
CA ASP A 186 12.17 14.32 -2.33
C ASP A 186 11.15 15.40 -2.01
N SER A 187 9.87 15.06 -1.91
CA SER A 187 8.80 16.01 -1.61
C SER A 187 8.90 16.56 -0.19
N PRO A 188 8.40 17.78 0.06
CA PRO A 188 8.28 18.33 1.40
C PRO A 188 7.42 17.46 2.31
N GLU A 189 6.32 16.91 1.79
CA GLU A 189 5.38 16.06 2.50
C GLU A 189 6.06 14.81 3.07
N TYR A 190 6.98 14.22 2.29
CA TYR A 190 7.76 13.08 2.74
C TYR A 190 8.83 13.47 3.77
N LYS A 191 9.61 14.51 3.49
CA LYS A 191 10.77 14.94 4.31
C LYS A 191 10.37 15.55 5.65
N GLU A 192 9.31 16.36 5.66
CA GLU A 192 8.86 17.05 6.87
C GLU A 192 7.96 16.19 7.76
N HIS A 193 7.62 14.98 7.34
CA HIS A 193 6.72 14.06 8.06
C HIS A 193 5.34 14.65 8.39
N LYS A 194 4.90 15.58 7.55
CA LYS A 194 3.58 16.22 7.60
C LYS A 194 2.89 16.09 6.25
N PRO A 195 2.52 14.85 5.88
CA PRO A 195 1.86 14.64 4.62
C PRO A 195 0.51 15.35 4.60
N LYS A 196 0.25 16.15 3.56
CA LYS A 196 -1.01 16.92 3.44
C LYS A 196 -2.24 16.04 3.19
N ASN A 197 -2.03 14.78 2.83
CA ASN A 197 -3.05 13.75 2.65
C ASN A 197 -3.35 12.97 3.93
N PHE A 198 -2.99 13.50 5.09
CA PHE A 198 -3.29 12.91 6.40
C PHE A 198 -3.96 13.94 7.31
N GLU A 199 -5.08 13.56 7.91
CA GLU A 199 -5.75 14.33 8.95
C GLU A 199 -6.08 13.40 10.12
N MET A 200 -5.77 13.83 11.33
CA MET A 200 -6.12 13.10 12.55
C MET A 200 -7.18 13.88 13.33
N VAL A 201 -8.28 13.23 13.59
CA VAL A 201 -9.39 13.78 14.38
C VAL A 201 -9.54 12.94 15.63
N GLN A 202 -9.29 13.54 16.79
CA GLN A 202 -9.45 12.88 18.07
C GLN A 202 -10.93 12.84 18.45
N VAL A 203 -11.45 11.64 18.65
CA VAL A 203 -12.83 11.43 19.12
C VAL A 203 -12.92 11.81 20.60
N LYS A 204 -14.04 12.42 20.99
CA LYS A 204 -14.28 12.84 22.37
C LYS A 204 -15.46 12.07 22.98
N PRO A 205 -15.43 11.79 24.30
CA PRO A 205 -16.47 10.99 24.95
C PRO A 205 -17.89 11.57 24.87
N ASN A 206 -18.00 12.86 24.58
CA ASN A 206 -19.29 13.57 24.49
C ASN A 206 -19.90 13.60 23.09
N TRP A 207 -19.34 12.90 22.12
CA TRP A 207 -19.91 12.84 20.79
C TRP A 207 -21.14 11.94 20.74
N HIS A 208 -22.22 12.46 20.19
CA HIS A 208 -23.52 11.77 20.14
C HIS A 208 -24.16 11.74 18.76
N ASP A 209 -23.68 12.58 17.82
CA ASP A 209 -24.15 12.65 16.44
C ASP A 209 -23.03 13.06 15.50
N SER A 210 -23.32 13.08 14.18
CA SER A 210 -22.33 13.38 13.13
C SER A 210 -21.89 14.84 13.06
N SER A 211 -22.53 15.75 13.81
CA SER A 211 -22.25 17.19 13.76
C SER A 211 -20.81 17.55 14.10
N GLU A 212 -20.17 16.75 14.93
CA GLU A 212 -18.76 16.94 15.31
C GLU A 212 -17.80 16.70 14.14
N LEU A 213 -18.16 15.86 13.18
CA LEU A 213 -17.37 15.53 11.99
C LEU A 213 -17.81 16.33 10.76
N ILE A 214 -19.11 16.32 10.46
CA ILE A 214 -19.69 16.97 9.29
C ILE A 214 -19.89 18.46 9.53
N GLY A 215 -20.33 18.82 10.73
CA GLY A 215 -20.74 20.17 11.08
C GLY A 215 -22.25 20.29 11.30
N TYR A 216 -22.72 21.49 11.56
CA TYR A 216 -24.10 21.75 11.91
C TYR A 216 -24.55 23.17 11.50
N VAL A 217 -25.86 23.34 11.39
CA VAL A 217 -26.46 24.65 11.15
C VAL A 217 -26.59 25.42 12.47
N SER A 218 -25.86 26.51 12.62
CA SER A 218 -26.00 27.46 13.72
C SER A 218 -27.02 28.54 13.36
N ARG A 219 -27.98 28.81 14.27
CA ARG A 219 -28.99 29.86 14.16
C ARG A 219 -28.71 31.07 15.04
N ILE A 220 -27.54 31.12 15.65
CA ILE A 220 -27.06 32.26 16.44
C ILE A 220 -26.59 33.35 15.48
N ASN A 221 -27.24 34.51 15.48
CA ASN A 221 -26.96 35.65 14.56
C ASN A 221 -27.19 35.33 13.06
N GLY A 222 -28.23 34.58 12.76
CA GLY A 222 -28.58 34.16 11.40
C GLY A 222 -28.25 32.69 11.13
N GLU A 223 -28.82 32.16 10.06
CA GLU A 223 -28.58 30.76 9.67
C GLU A 223 -27.22 30.63 8.95
N ARG A 224 -26.30 29.89 9.54
CA ARG A 224 -25.00 29.61 8.93
C ARG A 224 -24.56 28.19 9.23
N TYR A 225 -23.81 27.59 8.32
CA TYR A 225 -23.22 26.27 8.53
C TYR A 225 -21.86 26.39 9.24
N ILE A 226 -21.66 25.62 10.29
CA ILE A 226 -20.36 25.45 10.96
C ILE A 226 -19.75 24.17 10.40
N VAL A 227 -18.74 24.32 9.55
CA VAL A 227 -18.13 23.20 8.81
C VAL A 227 -17.25 22.35 9.75
N GLY A 228 -17.52 21.06 9.76
CA GLY A 228 -16.73 20.09 10.52
C GLY A 228 -15.37 19.73 9.86
N PRO A 229 -14.46 19.11 10.60
CA PRO A 229 -13.13 18.77 10.11
C PRO A 229 -13.18 17.78 8.95
N PHE A 230 -14.12 16.83 8.95
CA PHE A 230 -14.28 15.86 7.88
C PHE A 230 -14.56 16.53 6.53
N LEU A 231 -15.52 17.43 6.44
CA LEU A 231 -15.89 18.07 5.16
C LEU A 231 -14.74 18.90 4.58
N ARG A 232 -13.94 19.53 5.43
CA ARG A 232 -12.75 20.27 4.98
C ARG A 232 -11.71 19.34 4.39
N PHE A 233 -11.53 18.17 5.01
CA PHE A 233 -10.58 17.18 4.53
C PHE A 233 -11.10 16.46 3.28
N LEU A 234 -12.40 16.20 3.21
CA LEU A 234 -13.08 15.65 2.04
C LEU A 234 -12.81 16.49 0.78
N VAL A 235 -12.92 17.81 0.88
CA VAL A 235 -12.68 18.72 -0.25
C VAL A 235 -11.21 18.66 -0.71
N LYS A 236 -10.26 18.52 0.22
CA LYS A 236 -8.86 18.30 -0.16
C LYS A 236 -8.69 17.02 -0.99
N ALA A 237 -9.36 15.93 -0.61
CA ALA A 237 -9.33 14.68 -1.35
C ALA A 237 -10.01 14.79 -2.72
N ILE A 238 -11.11 15.55 -2.83
CA ILE A 238 -11.80 15.83 -4.09
C ILE A 238 -10.89 16.58 -5.07
N HIS A 239 -10.10 17.54 -4.58
CA HIS A 239 -9.21 18.35 -5.42
C HIS A 239 -7.92 17.64 -5.82
N ASP A 240 -7.46 16.67 -5.04
CA ASP A 240 -6.24 15.91 -5.33
C ASP A 240 -6.54 14.42 -5.54
N GLN A 241 -7.05 14.08 -6.70
CA GLN A 241 -7.39 12.70 -7.05
C GLN A 241 -6.20 11.83 -7.45
N LYS A 242 -4.98 12.36 -7.35
CA LYS A 242 -3.75 11.61 -7.66
C LYS A 242 -3.19 10.87 -6.44
N HIS A 243 -3.53 11.33 -5.24
CA HIS A 243 -3.02 10.75 -4.00
C HIS A 243 -4.17 10.17 -3.16
N PRO A 244 -3.93 9.05 -2.48
CA PRO A 244 -4.81 8.56 -1.43
C PRO A 244 -4.79 9.50 -0.22
N TYR A 245 -5.96 9.76 0.38
CA TYR A 245 -6.14 10.63 1.54
C TYR A 245 -6.58 9.81 2.75
N PHE A 246 -5.97 10.04 3.91
CA PHE A 246 -6.19 9.25 5.12
C PHE A 246 -6.79 10.12 6.23
N LEU A 247 -8.05 9.86 6.55
CA LEU A 247 -8.68 10.38 7.76
C LEU A 247 -8.49 9.38 8.89
N CYS A 248 -7.78 9.76 9.94
CA CYS A 248 -7.59 8.96 11.14
C CYS A 248 -8.51 9.45 12.25
N LEU A 249 -9.48 8.63 12.65
CA LEU A 249 -10.31 8.86 13.83
C LEU A 249 -9.60 8.21 15.02
N ASP A 250 -8.93 9.03 15.81
CA ASP A 250 -8.13 8.54 16.93
C ASP A 250 -9.01 8.23 18.13
N GLU A 251 -8.78 7.06 18.75
CA GLU A 251 -9.59 6.53 19.84
C GLU A 251 -11.09 6.47 19.49
N MET A 252 -11.39 5.87 18.33
CA MET A 252 -12.72 5.89 17.73
C MET A 252 -13.84 5.39 18.66
N ASN A 253 -13.53 4.50 19.59
CA ASN A 253 -14.48 3.91 20.54
C ASN A 253 -14.61 4.67 21.89
N LEU A 254 -14.07 5.89 22.02
CA LEU A 254 -14.33 6.76 23.16
C LEU A 254 -15.79 7.26 23.21
N ALA A 255 -16.49 7.25 22.08
CA ALA A 255 -17.91 7.55 21.97
C ALA A 255 -18.63 6.43 21.21
N PRO A 256 -19.97 6.28 21.35
CA PRO A 256 -20.72 5.27 20.60
C PRO A 256 -20.64 5.51 19.09
N VAL A 257 -19.84 4.68 18.40
CA VAL A 257 -19.54 4.85 16.95
C VAL A 257 -20.81 4.83 16.09
N GLU A 258 -21.75 3.95 16.42
CA GLU A 258 -23.03 3.84 15.71
C GLU A 258 -23.93 5.09 15.83
N GLN A 259 -23.61 6.03 16.71
CA GLN A 259 -24.32 7.30 16.82
C GLN A 259 -23.65 8.38 15.99
N TYR A 260 -22.41 8.74 16.32
CA TYR A 260 -21.74 9.85 15.64
C TYR A 260 -21.24 9.52 14.23
N PHE A 261 -21.11 8.23 13.90
CA PHE A 261 -20.62 7.77 12.61
C PHE A 261 -21.70 7.08 11.73
N ALA A 262 -22.97 7.16 12.13
CA ALA A 262 -24.09 6.47 11.48
C ALA A 262 -24.24 6.82 9.98
N GLU A 263 -24.17 8.10 9.65
CA GLU A 263 -24.30 8.59 8.27
C GLU A 263 -23.16 8.09 7.39
N PHE A 264 -21.94 8.12 7.91
CA PHE A 264 -20.77 7.59 7.20
C PHE A 264 -20.89 6.09 6.93
N LEU A 265 -21.36 5.31 7.91
CA LEU A 265 -21.59 3.88 7.74
C LEU A 265 -22.57 3.59 6.60
N SER A 266 -23.60 4.42 6.45
CA SER A 266 -24.57 4.30 5.35
C SER A 266 -23.93 4.64 4.01
N VAL A 267 -23.22 5.76 3.93
CA VAL A 267 -22.58 6.21 2.69
C VAL A 267 -21.44 5.29 2.24
N ILE A 268 -20.63 4.75 3.16
CA ILE A 268 -19.60 3.76 2.82
C ILE A 268 -20.21 2.48 2.20
N GLU A 269 -21.44 2.14 2.58
CA GLU A 269 -22.15 0.99 2.02
C GLU A 269 -22.70 1.21 0.62
N SER A 270 -23.01 2.46 0.25
CA SER A 270 -23.56 2.79 -1.06
C SER A 270 -22.51 2.81 -2.18
N ARG A 271 -21.25 2.45 -1.88
CA ARG A 271 -20.19 2.39 -2.90
C ARG A 271 -20.59 1.49 -4.06
N THR A 272 -20.46 2.02 -5.25
CA THR A 272 -20.71 1.31 -6.52
C THR A 272 -19.77 1.84 -7.59
N VAL A 273 -19.66 1.11 -8.70
CA VAL A 273 -18.87 1.54 -9.87
C VAL A 273 -19.83 2.17 -10.87
N ASP A 274 -19.54 3.40 -11.29
CA ASP A 274 -20.32 4.10 -12.30
C ASP A 274 -20.03 3.62 -13.74
N GLU A 275 -20.73 4.18 -14.72
CA GLU A 275 -20.58 3.85 -16.16
C GLU A 275 -19.16 4.15 -16.70
N ASN A 276 -18.40 5.00 -16.02
CA ASN A 276 -17.02 5.36 -16.36
C ASN A 276 -15.96 4.51 -15.65
N GLY A 277 -16.39 3.55 -14.83
CA GLY A 277 -15.50 2.71 -14.03
C GLY A 277 -14.96 3.42 -12.77
N VAL A 278 -15.58 4.51 -12.34
CA VAL A 278 -15.20 5.27 -11.14
C VAL A 278 -16.05 4.82 -9.96
N VAL A 279 -15.41 4.60 -8.82
CA VAL A 279 -16.15 4.28 -7.59
C VAL A 279 -16.80 5.54 -7.01
N VAL A 280 -18.11 5.48 -6.86
CA VAL A 280 -18.93 6.57 -6.34
C VAL A 280 -19.72 6.12 -5.11
N THR A 281 -20.23 7.08 -4.35
CA THR A 281 -21.12 6.86 -3.18
C THR A 281 -22.35 7.72 -3.27
N ASP A 282 -23.35 7.42 -2.44
CA ASP A 282 -24.40 8.38 -2.12
C ASP A 282 -23.80 9.64 -1.49
N PRO A 283 -24.50 10.78 -1.54
CA PRO A 283 -24.06 12.01 -0.91
C PRO A 283 -23.92 11.87 0.61
N ILE A 284 -22.83 12.38 1.18
CA ILE A 284 -22.72 12.58 2.63
C ILE A 284 -23.44 13.85 3.09
N VAL A 285 -23.53 14.83 2.20
CA VAL A 285 -24.40 16.00 2.33
C VAL A 285 -25.11 16.18 1.00
N ASP A 286 -26.43 16.05 1.03
CA ASP A 286 -27.25 16.23 -0.16
C ASP A 286 -27.57 17.72 -0.39
N TYR A 287 -28.05 18.00 -1.60
CA TYR A 287 -28.48 19.35 -1.96
C TYR A 287 -29.70 19.78 -1.14
N GLU A 288 -29.63 20.99 -0.60
CA GLU A 288 -30.78 21.66 0.04
C GLU A 288 -30.91 23.09 -0.47
N GLN A 289 -32.12 23.49 -0.75
CA GLN A 289 -32.43 24.87 -1.14
C GLN A 289 -32.51 25.79 0.09
N THR A 290 -31.40 25.85 0.88
CA THR A 290 -31.31 26.62 2.12
C THR A 290 -30.11 27.57 2.10
N GLU A 291 -30.19 28.68 2.84
CA GLU A 291 -29.05 29.59 3.01
C GLU A 291 -27.90 28.90 3.74
N ALA A 292 -28.19 27.96 4.63
CA ALA A 292 -27.17 27.17 5.33
C ALA A 292 -26.37 26.29 4.36
N TYR A 293 -27.06 25.61 3.42
CA TYR A 293 -26.35 24.80 2.41
C TYR A 293 -25.49 25.69 1.49
N LYS A 294 -26.03 26.81 1.04
CA LYS A 294 -25.26 27.77 0.23
C LYS A 294 -24.02 28.27 0.98
N ASN A 295 -24.18 28.63 2.25
CA ASN A 295 -23.07 29.06 3.09
C ASN A 295 -22.03 27.95 3.30
N LEU A 296 -22.45 26.69 3.42
CA LEU A 296 -21.56 25.52 3.45
C LEU A 296 -20.70 25.46 2.18
N ILE A 297 -21.35 25.48 1.01
CA ILE A 297 -20.66 25.38 -0.29
C ILE A 297 -19.74 26.59 -0.52
N ASP A 298 -20.18 27.79 -0.17
CA ASP A 298 -19.35 29.02 -0.24
C ASP A 298 -18.08 28.91 0.62
N GLN A 299 -18.15 28.27 1.79
CA GLN A 299 -16.97 28.05 2.64
C GLN A 299 -16.04 26.95 2.11
N LEU A 300 -16.60 25.88 1.55
CA LEU A 300 -15.83 24.71 1.07
C LEU A 300 -15.10 24.99 -0.25
N PHE A 301 -15.69 25.81 -1.12
CA PHE A 301 -15.20 26.09 -2.46
C PHE A 301 -14.96 27.60 -2.68
N ALA A 302 -14.49 28.31 -1.64
CA ALA A 302 -14.30 29.76 -1.67
C ALA A 302 -13.38 30.25 -2.81
N ASP A 303 -12.38 29.45 -3.17
CA ASP A 303 -11.35 29.80 -4.15
C ASP A 303 -11.70 29.34 -5.59
N ASN A 304 -12.88 28.71 -5.81
CA ASN A 304 -13.26 28.16 -7.12
C ASN A 304 -14.75 28.40 -7.42
N ASP A 305 -15.05 29.53 -8.04
CA ASP A 305 -16.43 29.91 -8.39
C ASP A 305 -17.12 28.93 -9.37
N GLU A 306 -16.38 28.38 -10.31
CA GLU A 306 -16.94 27.44 -11.29
C GLU A 306 -17.37 26.13 -10.61
N GLU A 307 -16.51 25.60 -9.77
CA GLU A 307 -16.79 24.37 -9.03
C GLU A 307 -17.92 24.61 -8.00
N ARG A 308 -17.85 25.72 -7.25
CA ARG A 308 -18.91 26.12 -6.31
C ARG A 308 -20.29 26.13 -6.98
N ASN A 309 -20.39 26.71 -8.17
CA ASN A 309 -21.65 26.78 -8.91
C ASN A 309 -22.19 25.40 -9.32
N LEU A 310 -21.32 24.40 -9.51
CA LEU A 310 -21.76 23.03 -9.79
C LEU A 310 -22.46 22.39 -8.58
N TYR A 311 -22.00 22.67 -7.36
CA TYR A 311 -22.63 22.15 -6.14
C TYR A 311 -23.91 22.89 -5.77
N LEU A 312 -24.09 24.12 -6.23
CA LEU A 312 -25.32 24.92 -5.98
C LEU A 312 -26.46 24.61 -6.97
N LYS A 313 -26.24 23.80 -7.99
CA LYS A 313 -27.30 23.40 -8.93
C LYS A 313 -28.18 22.31 -8.34
N GLU A 314 -29.51 22.48 -8.44
CA GLU A 314 -30.49 21.48 -8.05
C GLU A 314 -30.44 20.27 -8.99
N GLU A 315 -30.58 20.49 -10.28
CA GLU A 315 -30.54 19.46 -11.31
C GLU A 315 -29.19 19.43 -12.03
N GLY A 316 -28.63 18.22 -12.21
CA GLY A 316 -27.35 18.02 -12.88
C GLY A 316 -26.16 18.63 -12.15
N GLY A 317 -26.33 18.97 -10.87
CA GLY A 317 -25.27 19.48 -10.01
C GLY A 317 -24.44 18.37 -9.37
N LYS A 318 -23.22 18.72 -8.91
CA LYS A 318 -22.41 17.84 -8.08
C LYS A 318 -22.98 17.72 -6.67
N ARG A 319 -22.68 16.62 -6.00
CA ARG A 319 -23.04 16.38 -4.60
C ARG A 319 -21.76 16.08 -3.81
N LEU A 320 -21.79 16.36 -2.52
CA LEU A 320 -20.68 16.03 -1.61
C LEU A 320 -20.71 14.53 -1.31
N THR A 321 -20.03 13.76 -2.14
CA THR A 321 -19.86 12.31 -2.01
C THR A 321 -18.49 11.98 -1.44
N ILE A 322 -18.31 10.77 -0.93
CA ILE A 322 -16.99 10.31 -0.49
C ILE A 322 -16.18 9.87 -1.73
N PRO A 323 -15.10 10.58 -2.09
CA PRO A 323 -14.31 10.21 -3.26
C PRO A 323 -13.55 8.90 -3.02
N GLN A 324 -13.27 8.16 -4.10
CA GLN A 324 -12.65 6.84 -4.02
C GLN A 324 -11.27 6.83 -3.35
N ASN A 325 -10.56 7.95 -3.37
CA ASN A 325 -9.23 8.12 -2.76
C ASN A 325 -9.27 8.50 -1.27
N LEU A 326 -10.45 8.63 -0.65
CA LEU A 326 -10.55 8.89 0.78
C LEU A 326 -10.64 7.58 1.57
N ILE A 327 -9.67 7.37 2.41
CA ILE A 327 -9.52 6.21 3.30
C ILE A 327 -9.80 6.65 4.72
N ILE A 328 -10.69 5.93 5.41
CA ILE A 328 -11.02 6.19 6.81
C ILE A 328 -10.39 5.11 7.67
N VAL A 329 -9.65 5.52 8.69
CA VAL A 329 -9.01 4.61 9.65
C VAL A 329 -9.40 5.00 11.06
N GLY A 330 -10.01 4.08 11.80
CA GLY A 330 -10.26 4.24 13.24
C GLY A 330 -9.16 3.55 14.05
N THR A 331 -8.61 4.21 15.06
CA THR A 331 -7.76 3.54 16.05
C THR A 331 -8.58 3.18 17.30
N VAL A 332 -8.25 2.05 17.90
CA VAL A 332 -9.00 1.47 19.02
C VAL A 332 -8.01 1.00 20.09
N ASN A 333 -8.17 1.49 21.31
CA ASN A 333 -7.43 0.98 22.46
C ASN A 333 -8.24 -0.16 23.10
N MET A 334 -7.61 -1.35 23.19
CA MET A 334 -8.26 -2.56 23.73
C MET A 334 -8.09 -2.71 25.23
N ASP A 335 -7.16 -1.97 25.82
CA ASP A 335 -6.79 -1.97 27.24
C ASP A 335 -7.57 -0.94 28.09
N GLU A 336 -8.43 -0.15 27.44
CA GLU A 336 -9.23 0.88 28.13
C GLU A 336 -10.71 0.49 28.19
N THR A 337 -11.40 0.93 29.23
CA THR A 337 -12.86 0.81 29.36
C THR A 337 -13.55 1.81 28.43
N THR A 338 -13.83 1.36 27.22
CA THR A 338 -14.44 2.15 26.15
C THR A 338 -15.72 1.48 25.64
N PHE A 339 -16.40 2.09 24.69
CA PHE A 339 -17.58 1.48 24.08
C PHE A 339 -17.19 0.30 23.20
N SER A 340 -17.95 -0.80 23.29
CA SER A 340 -17.83 -1.91 22.33
C SER A 340 -18.38 -1.51 20.97
N PHE A 341 -17.83 -2.10 19.91
CA PHE A 341 -18.36 -1.89 18.56
C PHE A 341 -19.62 -2.70 18.33
N SER A 342 -20.64 -2.05 17.79
CA SER A 342 -21.76 -2.79 17.26
C SER A 342 -21.38 -3.57 16.00
N ARG A 343 -22.09 -4.66 15.73
CA ARG A 343 -21.89 -5.42 14.48
C ARG A 343 -22.05 -4.58 13.23
N LYS A 344 -22.90 -3.53 13.28
CA LYS A 344 -23.09 -2.62 12.15
C LYS A 344 -21.80 -1.93 11.73
N VAL A 345 -20.91 -1.63 12.67
CA VAL A 345 -19.60 -1.04 12.42
C VAL A 345 -18.63 -2.12 11.89
N LEU A 346 -18.52 -3.26 12.60
CA LEU A 346 -17.59 -4.34 12.27
C LEU A 346 -17.88 -4.98 10.90
N ASP A 347 -19.14 -5.07 10.51
CA ASP A 347 -19.55 -5.55 9.19
C ASP A 347 -19.05 -4.66 8.07
N ARG A 348 -18.76 -3.38 8.35
CA ARG A 348 -18.36 -2.37 7.37
C ARG A 348 -16.88 -2.04 7.37
N ALA A 349 -16.15 -2.45 8.39
CA ALA A 349 -14.72 -2.20 8.52
C ALA A 349 -13.89 -3.46 8.27
N MET A 350 -12.65 -3.27 7.85
CA MET A 350 -11.59 -4.28 7.95
C MET A 350 -10.86 -4.07 9.27
N THR A 351 -10.68 -5.11 10.07
CA THR A 351 -10.08 -5.01 11.40
C THR A 351 -8.70 -5.64 11.44
N ILE A 352 -7.68 -4.88 11.82
CA ILE A 352 -6.33 -5.40 12.02
C ILE A 352 -5.92 -5.19 13.46
N GLU A 353 -5.48 -6.27 14.10
CA GLU A 353 -4.95 -6.24 15.46
C GLU A 353 -3.45 -5.91 15.44
N MET A 354 -3.03 -5.02 16.34
CA MET A 354 -1.65 -4.54 16.48
C MET A 354 -1.18 -4.73 17.94
N ASN A 355 -1.15 -5.98 18.40
CA ASN A 355 -0.72 -6.31 19.76
C ASN A 355 0.73 -6.82 19.82
N GLU A 356 1.31 -7.22 18.71
CA GLU A 356 2.71 -7.61 18.65
C GLU A 356 3.61 -6.37 18.70
N VAL A 357 4.50 -6.34 19.68
CA VAL A 357 5.43 -5.23 19.89
C VAL A 357 6.86 -5.72 19.70
N ASP A 358 7.52 -5.26 18.65
CA ASP A 358 8.97 -5.40 18.53
C ASP A 358 9.65 -4.26 19.33
N LEU A 359 10.18 -4.60 20.50
CA LEU A 359 10.88 -3.63 21.37
C LEU A 359 12.19 -3.11 20.78
N TYR A 360 12.75 -3.76 19.76
CA TYR A 360 13.89 -3.28 18.98
C TYR A 360 13.47 -2.44 17.78
N GLY A 361 12.21 -2.52 17.39
CA GLY A 361 11.65 -1.74 16.29
C GLY A 361 11.80 -0.24 16.51
N GLY A 362 12.19 0.48 15.46
CA GLY A 362 12.34 1.94 15.50
C GLY A 362 13.60 2.47 16.19
N LEU A 363 14.49 1.62 16.70
CA LEU A 363 15.75 2.08 17.32
C LEU A 363 16.80 2.47 16.29
N THR A 364 16.75 1.91 15.10
CA THR A 364 17.70 2.18 14.00
C THR A 364 17.14 3.18 12.98
N SER A 365 15.84 3.35 12.90
CA SER A 365 15.17 4.28 12.01
C SER A 365 14.02 4.98 12.71
N ARG A 366 13.88 6.28 12.50
CA ARG A 366 12.75 7.06 13.04
C ARG A 366 11.43 6.81 12.31
N HIS A 367 11.50 6.25 11.12
CA HIS A 367 10.37 6.10 10.21
C HIS A 367 10.26 4.68 9.69
N GLU A 368 9.03 4.29 9.43
CA GLU A 368 8.72 3.01 8.84
C GLU A 368 9.20 2.95 7.38
N GLN A 369 9.81 1.83 7.01
CA GLN A 369 10.28 1.57 5.65
C GLN A 369 9.20 0.80 4.89
N ILE A 370 8.17 1.54 4.44
CA ILE A 370 7.01 0.94 3.74
C ILE A 370 7.32 0.66 2.27
N GLY A 371 8.11 1.51 1.64
CA GLY A 371 8.24 1.61 0.19
C GLY A 371 7.34 2.73 -0.35
N LYS A 372 7.48 3.05 -1.65
CA LYS A 372 6.60 4.02 -2.32
C LYS A 372 5.25 3.36 -2.59
N LEU A 373 4.18 4.04 -2.19
CA LEU A 373 2.81 3.64 -2.48
C LEU A 373 2.24 4.51 -3.61
N ASN A 374 1.74 3.86 -4.65
CA ASN A 374 1.03 4.51 -5.72
C ASN A 374 -0.49 4.53 -5.44
N PHE A 375 -1.22 5.28 -6.23
CA PHE A 375 -2.67 5.35 -6.12
C PHE A 375 -3.32 3.96 -6.21
N GLU A 376 -2.91 3.15 -7.17
CA GLU A 376 -3.46 1.82 -7.45
C GLU A 376 -3.13 0.77 -6.37
N ASP A 377 -2.14 1.03 -5.53
CA ASP A 377 -1.81 0.13 -4.40
C ASP A 377 -2.88 0.19 -3.30
N LEU A 378 -3.50 1.35 -3.13
CA LEU A 378 -4.42 1.63 -2.01
C LEU A 378 -5.87 1.86 -2.46
N VAL A 379 -6.08 2.37 -3.66
CA VAL A 379 -7.42 2.68 -4.17
C VAL A 379 -7.86 1.58 -5.12
N GLY A 380 -8.86 0.81 -4.70
CA GLY A 380 -9.46 -0.24 -5.51
C GLY A 380 -10.53 0.31 -6.44
N ASP A 381 -10.53 -0.18 -7.67
CA ASP A 381 -11.54 0.07 -8.71
C ASP A 381 -12.66 -0.99 -8.70
N LYS A 382 -12.54 -2.00 -7.85
CA LYS A 382 -13.49 -3.10 -7.67
C LYS A 382 -14.17 -2.97 -6.31
N VAL A 383 -15.48 -3.16 -6.27
CA VAL A 383 -16.31 -2.95 -5.07
C VAL A 383 -17.02 -4.23 -4.64
N GLU A 384 -17.44 -5.05 -5.60
CA GLU A 384 -18.17 -6.26 -5.34
C GLU A 384 -17.46 -7.52 -5.83
N GLY A 385 -17.88 -8.68 -5.32
CA GLY A 385 -17.31 -9.97 -5.73
C GLY A 385 -17.47 -10.26 -7.22
N VAL A 386 -18.52 -9.74 -7.85
CA VAL A 386 -18.74 -9.91 -9.31
C VAL A 386 -17.65 -9.23 -10.13
N ASP A 387 -17.08 -8.15 -9.64
CA ASP A 387 -16.05 -7.36 -10.35
C ASP A 387 -14.72 -8.11 -10.49
N VAL A 388 -14.48 -9.10 -9.63
CA VAL A 388 -13.24 -9.89 -9.61
C VAL A 388 -13.44 -11.36 -9.99
N TYR A 389 -14.69 -11.88 -9.93
CA TYR A 389 -14.96 -13.30 -10.06
C TYR A 389 -14.62 -13.86 -11.43
N GLN A 390 -14.99 -13.17 -12.51
CA GLN A 390 -14.83 -13.67 -13.87
C GLN A 390 -13.35 -13.90 -14.25
N GLU A 391 -12.47 -13.03 -13.81
CA GLU A 391 -11.05 -13.09 -14.12
C GLU A 391 -10.28 -14.03 -13.17
N ASN A 392 -10.86 -14.36 -11.99
CA ASN A 392 -10.19 -15.11 -10.92
C ASN A 392 -11.04 -16.29 -10.41
N GLN A 393 -11.76 -16.99 -11.30
CA GLN A 393 -12.75 -18.01 -10.92
C GLN A 393 -12.20 -19.10 -10.00
N GLU A 394 -11.01 -19.63 -10.29
CA GLU A 394 -10.40 -20.69 -9.48
C GLU A 394 -10.17 -20.24 -8.03
N VAL A 395 -9.52 -19.11 -7.85
CA VAL A 395 -9.20 -18.53 -6.55
C VAL A 395 -10.47 -18.11 -5.79
N CYS A 396 -11.41 -17.49 -6.49
CA CYS A 396 -12.70 -17.12 -5.91
C CYS A 396 -13.51 -18.34 -5.46
N ASN A 397 -13.50 -19.42 -6.24
CA ASN A 397 -14.18 -20.66 -5.85
C ASN A 397 -13.53 -21.30 -4.62
N GLN A 398 -12.21 -21.28 -4.49
CA GLN A 398 -11.53 -21.74 -3.27
C GLN A 398 -11.98 -20.93 -2.06
N ALA A 399 -12.03 -19.61 -2.17
CA ALA A 399 -12.50 -18.71 -1.11
C ALA A 399 -13.98 -18.96 -0.75
N ILE A 400 -14.84 -19.20 -1.73
CA ILE A 400 -16.27 -19.51 -1.51
C ILE A 400 -16.43 -20.84 -0.79
N LEU A 401 -15.72 -21.89 -1.19
CA LEU A 401 -15.76 -23.19 -0.53
C LEU A 401 -15.34 -23.08 0.93
N TYR A 402 -14.24 -22.38 1.20
CA TYR A 402 -13.81 -22.10 2.57
C TYR A 402 -14.87 -21.36 3.37
N LEU A 403 -15.48 -20.31 2.82
CA LEU A 403 -16.56 -19.57 3.47
C LEU A 403 -17.80 -20.41 3.73
N GLN A 404 -18.10 -21.41 2.89
CA GLN A 404 -19.19 -22.35 3.12
C GLN A 404 -18.89 -23.24 4.33
N GLU A 405 -17.66 -23.74 4.50
CA GLU A 405 -17.25 -24.51 5.67
C GLU A 405 -17.35 -23.64 6.95
N ILE A 406 -16.81 -22.42 6.93
CA ILE A 406 -16.96 -21.46 8.05
C ILE A 406 -18.43 -21.20 8.37
N ASN A 407 -19.26 -20.96 7.37
CA ASN A 407 -20.66 -20.60 7.57
C ASN A 407 -21.51 -21.80 8.07
N ALA A 408 -21.11 -23.04 7.74
CA ALA A 408 -21.70 -24.24 8.29
C ALA A 408 -21.42 -24.36 9.81
N VAL A 409 -20.21 -24.02 10.26
CA VAL A 409 -19.87 -23.96 11.68
C VAL A 409 -20.65 -22.86 12.41
N LEU A 410 -20.87 -21.73 11.74
CA LEU A 410 -21.60 -20.57 12.30
C LEU A 410 -23.14 -20.73 12.24
N GLU A 411 -23.66 -21.82 11.67
CA GLU A 411 -25.11 -22.04 11.56
C GLU A 411 -25.79 -22.05 12.93
N GLY A 412 -26.93 -21.39 13.02
CA GLY A 412 -27.67 -21.23 14.27
C GLY A 412 -27.07 -20.25 15.26
N THR A 413 -25.93 -19.63 14.94
CA THR A 413 -25.32 -18.57 15.76
C THR A 413 -25.64 -17.17 15.21
N PRO A 414 -25.54 -16.15 16.04
CA PRO A 414 -25.69 -14.79 15.57
C PRO A 414 -24.50 -14.29 14.72
N PHE A 415 -23.46 -15.09 14.49
CA PHE A 415 -22.24 -14.76 13.77
C PHE A 415 -22.25 -15.16 12.32
N LYS A 416 -23.31 -15.85 11.84
CA LYS A 416 -23.47 -16.26 10.45
C LYS A 416 -23.19 -15.11 9.49
N ILE A 417 -22.48 -15.41 8.39
CA ILE A 417 -22.05 -14.45 7.38
C ILE A 417 -22.97 -14.41 6.18
N ALA A 418 -22.96 -13.27 5.47
CA ALA A 418 -23.79 -13.01 4.30
C ALA A 418 -22.96 -12.47 3.12
N TYR A 419 -23.64 -12.03 2.07
CA TYR A 419 -23.05 -11.64 0.79
C TYR A 419 -21.98 -10.55 0.89
N ARG A 420 -22.12 -9.58 1.80
CA ARG A 420 -21.11 -8.54 2.02
C ARG A 420 -19.76 -9.13 2.40
N THR A 421 -19.74 -9.97 3.42
CA THR A 421 -18.50 -10.64 3.88
C THR A 421 -17.90 -11.49 2.75
N ARG A 422 -18.74 -12.21 1.98
CA ARG A 422 -18.26 -12.93 0.79
C ARG A 422 -17.55 -12.00 -0.20
N ASN A 423 -18.17 -10.89 -0.56
CA ASN A 423 -17.58 -9.92 -1.49
C ASN A 423 -16.23 -9.42 -0.99
N GLU A 424 -16.13 -9.07 0.30
CA GLU A 424 -14.89 -8.61 0.92
C GLU A 424 -13.79 -9.68 0.93
N PHE A 425 -14.15 -10.95 1.16
CA PHE A 425 -13.22 -12.07 1.04
C PHE A 425 -12.66 -12.20 -0.37
N LEU A 426 -13.52 -12.15 -1.39
CA LEU A 426 -13.08 -12.27 -2.78
C LEU A 426 -12.14 -11.12 -3.17
N LEU A 427 -12.51 -9.89 -2.82
CA LEU A 427 -11.67 -8.72 -3.08
C LEU A 427 -10.32 -8.81 -2.36
N TYR A 428 -10.31 -9.18 -1.08
CA TYR A 428 -9.08 -9.29 -0.30
C TYR A 428 -8.14 -10.37 -0.84
N VAL A 429 -8.67 -11.55 -1.16
CA VAL A 429 -7.89 -12.65 -1.72
C VAL A 429 -7.29 -12.27 -3.07
N VAL A 430 -8.09 -11.69 -3.97
CA VAL A 430 -7.61 -11.25 -5.29
C VAL A 430 -6.56 -10.13 -5.17
N ASN A 431 -6.78 -9.16 -4.29
CA ASN A 431 -5.81 -8.09 -4.04
C ASN A 431 -4.48 -8.58 -3.43
N ASN A 432 -4.46 -9.77 -2.84
CA ASN A 432 -3.25 -10.40 -2.33
C ASN A 432 -2.43 -11.16 -3.40
N LEU A 433 -3.01 -11.55 -4.53
CA LEU A 433 -2.35 -12.37 -5.54
C LEU A 433 -1.01 -11.79 -6.07
N PRO A 434 -0.85 -10.46 -6.21
CA PRO A 434 0.42 -9.87 -6.62
C PRO A 434 1.55 -10.02 -5.58
N TYR A 435 1.22 -10.23 -4.30
CA TYR A 435 2.18 -10.25 -3.20
C TYR A 435 2.64 -11.68 -2.90
N ARG A 436 3.56 -12.18 -3.72
CA ARG A 436 4.02 -13.58 -3.67
C ARG A 436 5.20 -13.86 -2.76
N LYS A 437 5.56 -12.96 -1.87
CA LYS A 437 6.63 -13.18 -0.90
C LYS A 437 6.08 -13.31 0.52
N ASN A 438 6.71 -14.17 1.32
CA ASN A 438 6.45 -14.26 2.75
C ASN A 438 7.26 -13.22 3.53
N SER A 439 7.12 -13.20 4.86
CA SER A 439 7.86 -12.29 5.76
C SER A 439 9.39 -12.45 5.70
N GLN A 440 9.88 -13.58 5.21
CA GLN A 440 11.31 -13.88 5.05
C GLN A 440 11.80 -13.56 3.62
N GLY A 441 10.93 -13.02 2.74
CA GLY A 441 11.25 -12.72 1.36
C GLY A 441 11.25 -13.93 0.40
N LEU A 442 10.82 -15.10 0.86
CA LEU A 442 10.73 -16.31 0.04
C LEU A 442 9.48 -16.31 -0.81
N GLU A 443 9.60 -16.78 -2.05
CA GLU A 443 8.47 -16.90 -2.99
C GLU A 443 7.45 -17.92 -2.48
N MET A 444 6.19 -17.56 -2.60
CA MET A 444 5.01 -18.35 -2.26
C MET A 444 4.30 -18.81 -3.53
N THR A 445 3.78 -20.02 -3.51
CA THR A 445 2.86 -20.51 -4.52
C THR A 445 1.52 -19.74 -4.45
N GLN A 446 0.74 -19.78 -5.51
CA GLN A 446 -0.58 -19.16 -5.52
C GLN A 446 -1.47 -19.69 -4.39
N ASN A 447 -1.45 -20.99 -4.13
CA ASN A 447 -2.23 -21.62 -3.06
C ASN A 447 -1.80 -21.12 -1.67
N GLU A 448 -0.51 -20.93 -1.42
CA GLU A 448 -0.01 -20.36 -0.17
C GLU A 448 -0.41 -18.88 -0.01
N VAL A 449 -0.40 -18.10 -1.10
CA VAL A 449 -0.88 -16.71 -1.08
C VAL A 449 -2.38 -16.66 -0.76
N VAL A 450 -3.17 -17.53 -1.37
CA VAL A 450 -4.62 -17.65 -1.10
C VAL A 450 -4.86 -18.06 0.35
N ALA A 451 -4.15 -19.08 0.84
CA ALA A 451 -4.27 -19.55 2.22
C ALA A 451 -3.92 -18.43 3.23
N ARG A 452 -2.83 -17.70 3.01
CA ARG A 452 -2.46 -16.54 3.83
C ARG A 452 -3.56 -15.47 3.83
N ALA A 453 -4.09 -15.13 2.66
CA ALA A 453 -5.14 -14.13 2.55
C ALA A 453 -6.44 -14.56 3.24
N LEU A 454 -6.81 -15.82 3.13
CA LEU A 454 -7.98 -16.39 3.82
C LEU A 454 -7.79 -16.39 5.34
N ASP A 455 -6.60 -16.72 5.84
CA ASP A 455 -6.26 -16.66 7.26
C ASP A 455 -6.42 -15.22 7.80
N GLU A 456 -5.78 -14.26 7.16
CA GLU A 456 -5.82 -12.86 7.57
C GLU A 456 -7.23 -12.29 7.56
N ILE A 457 -7.99 -12.48 6.49
CA ILE A 457 -9.35 -11.93 6.41
C ILE A 457 -10.32 -12.65 7.33
N THR A 458 -10.06 -13.92 7.69
CA THR A 458 -10.83 -14.62 8.72
C THR A 458 -10.70 -13.92 10.06
N SER A 459 -9.49 -13.57 10.46
CA SER A 459 -9.27 -12.74 11.66
C SER A 459 -9.98 -11.40 11.56
N MET A 460 -9.82 -10.70 10.42
CA MET A 460 -10.37 -9.35 10.21
C MET A 460 -11.89 -9.28 10.20
N LYS A 461 -12.59 -10.29 9.66
CA LYS A 461 -14.03 -10.21 9.35
C LYS A 461 -14.89 -11.24 10.06
N ILE A 462 -14.33 -12.35 10.49
CA ILE A 462 -15.06 -13.40 11.20
C ILE A 462 -14.80 -13.31 12.69
N LEU A 463 -13.53 -13.45 13.11
CA LEU A 463 -13.17 -13.49 14.53
C LEU A 463 -13.45 -12.16 15.23
N SER A 464 -13.23 -11.04 14.55
CA SER A 464 -13.51 -9.69 15.08
C SER A 464 -14.97 -9.45 15.51
N ARG A 465 -15.90 -10.31 15.07
CA ARG A 465 -17.34 -10.24 15.38
C ARG A 465 -17.78 -11.20 16.46
N ILE A 466 -16.90 -12.12 16.86
CA ILE A 466 -17.22 -13.17 17.85
C ILE A 466 -16.91 -12.64 19.24
N GLU A 467 -17.96 -12.47 20.03
CA GLU A 467 -17.87 -12.08 21.43
C GLU A 467 -19.07 -12.60 22.23
N GLY A 468 -18.85 -12.93 23.48
CA GLY A 468 -19.91 -13.38 24.38
C GLY A 468 -19.41 -14.29 25.50
N ASP A 469 -20.34 -14.65 26.35
CA ASP A 469 -20.19 -15.67 27.39
C ASP A 469 -20.32 -17.10 26.80
N GLU A 470 -20.19 -18.10 27.63
CA GLU A 470 -20.28 -19.51 27.24
C GLU A 470 -21.66 -19.92 26.68
N GLU A 471 -22.75 -19.15 26.98
CA GLU A 471 -24.06 -19.40 26.38
C GLU A 471 -24.11 -18.94 24.91
N LYS A 472 -23.44 -17.86 24.57
CA LYS A 472 -23.43 -17.25 23.25
C LYS A 472 -22.29 -17.77 22.37
N VAL A 473 -21.11 -18.00 22.96
CA VAL A 473 -19.91 -18.54 22.31
C VAL A 473 -19.52 -19.85 23.00
N LYS A 474 -19.91 -20.96 22.42
CA LYS A 474 -19.57 -22.28 22.94
C LYS A 474 -18.13 -22.64 22.61
N ALA A 475 -17.46 -23.37 23.49
CA ALA A 475 -16.10 -23.86 23.24
C ALA A 475 -16.00 -24.69 21.96
N GLU A 476 -17.03 -25.53 21.67
CA GLU A 476 -17.09 -26.31 20.43
C GLU A 476 -17.14 -25.44 19.17
N LEU A 477 -17.71 -24.23 19.26
CA LEU A 477 -17.73 -23.29 18.14
C LEU A 477 -16.31 -22.84 17.78
N LEU A 478 -15.51 -22.42 18.77
CA LEU A 478 -14.12 -21.99 18.57
C LEU A 478 -13.25 -23.14 18.08
N ALA A 479 -13.39 -24.32 18.68
CA ALA A 479 -12.68 -25.54 18.26
C ALA A 479 -13.01 -25.94 16.81
N SER A 480 -14.28 -25.87 16.40
CA SER A 480 -14.67 -26.18 15.03
C SER A 480 -14.17 -25.14 14.01
N LEU A 481 -14.18 -23.86 14.38
CA LEU A 481 -13.55 -22.81 13.54
C LEU A 481 -12.05 -23.06 13.38
N LYS A 482 -11.37 -23.43 14.45
CA LYS A 482 -9.94 -23.75 14.44
C LYS A 482 -9.62 -24.94 13.56
N GLU A 483 -10.48 -25.97 13.54
CA GLU A 483 -10.34 -27.12 12.64
C GLU A 483 -10.46 -26.70 11.18
N VAL A 484 -11.46 -25.89 10.82
CA VAL A 484 -11.65 -25.39 9.44
C VAL A 484 -10.46 -24.55 8.99
N VAL A 485 -9.97 -23.62 9.84
CA VAL A 485 -8.79 -22.80 9.52
C VAL A 485 -7.55 -23.68 9.37
N SER A 486 -7.32 -24.64 10.29
CA SER A 486 -6.16 -25.53 10.24
C SER A 486 -6.14 -26.42 8.99
N LYS A 487 -7.31 -26.87 8.52
CA LYS A 487 -7.46 -27.67 7.31
C LYS A 487 -7.15 -26.87 6.04
N MET A 488 -7.52 -25.60 6.02
CA MET A 488 -7.27 -24.70 4.90
C MET A 488 -5.79 -24.34 4.77
N LEU A 489 -5.08 -24.21 5.89
CA LEU A 489 -3.68 -23.78 5.92
C LEU A 489 -2.72 -24.94 5.60
N PRO A 490 -1.71 -24.75 4.74
CA PRO A 490 -0.55 -25.63 4.64
C PRO A 490 0.15 -25.80 6.01
N GLU A 491 0.71 -26.98 6.26
CA GLU A 491 1.34 -27.27 7.56
C GLU A 491 2.42 -26.26 7.96
N ASN A 492 3.26 -25.86 7.00
CA ASN A 492 4.33 -24.89 7.20
C ASN A 492 3.85 -23.47 7.51
N MET A 493 2.55 -23.19 7.39
CA MET A 493 1.97 -21.85 7.66
C MET A 493 1.16 -21.79 8.95
N ARG A 494 0.86 -22.92 9.59
CA ARG A 494 0.00 -22.99 10.78
C ARG A 494 0.58 -22.24 11.97
N ASP A 495 1.90 -22.34 12.19
CA ASP A 495 2.58 -21.68 13.31
C ASP A 495 2.60 -20.15 13.19
N SER A 496 2.45 -19.62 11.98
CA SER A 496 2.40 -18.19 11.69
C SER A 496 0.99 -17.66 11.41
N SER A 497 -0.03 -18.48 11.64
CA SER A 497 -1.43 -18.12 11.38
C SER A 497 -1.95 -17.13 12.41
N VAL A 498 -2.43 -15.98 11.94
CA VAL A 498 -3.04 -14.96 12.79
C VAL A 498 -4.40 -15.39 13.34
N SER A 499 -5.16 -16.17 12.55
CA SER A 499 -6.46 -16.67 12.97
C SER A 499 -6.35 -17.79 14.00
N LEU A 500 -5.40 -18.72 13.84
CA LEU A 500 -5.20 -19.79 14.84
C LEU A 500 -4.70 -19.23 16.16
N ALA A 501 -3.73 -18.30 16.11
CA ALA A 501 -3.23 -17.63 17.32
C ALA A 501 -4.37 -16.89 18.05
N LYS A 502 -5.23 -16.19 17.30
CA LYS A 502 -6.38 -15.48 17.90
C LYS A 502 -7.44 -16.43 18.45
N LEU A 503 -7.72 -17.54 17.79
CA LEU A 503 -8.63 -18.56 18.29
C LEU A 503 -8.11 -19.19 19.60
N ASP A 504 -6.80 -19.46 19.72
CA ASP A 504 -6.16 -19.93 20.94
C ASP A 504 -6.31 -18.94 22.11
N GLU A 505 -6.17 -17.66 21.82
CA GLU A 505 -6.39 -16.59 22.79
C GLU A 505 -7.86 -16.53 23.23
N MET A 506 -8.79 -16.60 22.28
CA MET A 506 -10.23 -16.57 22.55
C MET A 506 -10.69 -17.81 23.34
N GLU A 507 -10.16 -19.01 23.07
CA GLU A 507 -10.42 -20.22 23.88
C GLU A 507 -9.95 -20.04 25.32
N LYS A 508 -8.75 -19.47 25.53
CA LYS A 508 -8.24 -19.19 26.89
C LYS A 508 -9.13 -18.20 27.65
N LYS A 509 -9.58 -17.13 26.98
CA LYS A 509 -10.48 -16.14 27.57
C LYS A 509 -11.84 -16.75 27.93
N LEU A 510 -12.39 -17.58 27.05
CA LEU A 510 -13.67 -18.26 27.29
C LEU A 510 -13.63 -19.14 28.54
N SER A 511 -12.49 -19.78 28.83
CA SER A 511 -12.32 -20.55 30.09
C SER A 511 -12.49 -19.71 31.38
N SER A 512 -12.43 -18.39 31.25
CA SER A 512 -12.72 -17.43 32.33
C SER A 512 -14.16 -16.90 32.30
N GLY A 513 -15.01 -17.47 31.45
CA GLY A 513 -16.45 -17.19 31.36
C GLY A 513 -16.87 -16.22 30.25
N TYR A 514 -15.92 -15.56 29.58
CA TYR A 514 -16.23 -14.62 28.50
C TYR A 514 -15.10 -14.56 27.49
N THR A 515 -15.45 -14.44 26.21
CA THR A 515 -14.47 -14.24 25.15
C THR A 515 -14.83 -13.06 24.25
N SER A 516 -13.82 -12.38 23.78
CA SER A 516 -13.94 -11.32 22.77
C SER A 516 -12.65 -11.21 21.97
N PHE A 517 -12.77 -10.84 20.71
CA PHE A 517 -11.63 -10.43 19.90
C PHE A 517 -10.95 -9.17 20.47
N TRP A 518 -11.75 -8.30 21.06
CA TRP A 518 -11.40 -6.92 21.43
C TRP A 518 -10.83 -6.73 22.85
N SER A 519 -10.73 -7.76 23.64
CA SER A 519 -10.34 -7.66 25.06
C SER A 519 -9.13 -8.54 25.41
#